data_d36d83ad3c44a4dc984737c236fec07a
#
_entry.id   d36d83ad3c44a4dc984737c236fec07a
#
_cell.length_a   1.000
_cell.length_b   1.000
_cell.length_c   1.000
_cell.angle_alpha   90.00
_cell.angle_beta   90.00
_cell.angle_gamma   90.00
#
_symmetry.space_group_name_H-M   'P 1'
#
loop_
_entity.id
_entity.type
_entity.pdbx_description
1 polymer ?
#
loop_
_entity_poly.entity_id
_entity_poly.type
_entity_poly.pdbx_seq_one_letter_code
_entity_poly.pdbx_strand_id
1 'polypeptide(L)'
;WGDDWPNKHDLSSLRLLGSVGEPINPEAWTWYHRVIGGGRCPIVDTWWQTETGSIMATTLPGACYSKPGSCGLPMFGVDLAVVKDHGEPCAPGEGGKLVIKRPWPSMARTLWNDDERFASAYWKVMPDVYFTGDGARQDADGYLWVVGRIDDVLNVSGHRIGTAEIESALVSHPQVAEAAAVGRPDDLKGQALVVFVTLKGGQVGSPEVKTSLGEHIAKEIGKFARPDAIRFTDALPKTRSGKIMRRLLKEVAAGAKAPQGDTSTLEDLSVLAKLSSDEE
;
A
#
# COMPACT_ATOMS: atom_id res chain seq x y z
N TRP A 1 -15.18 -1.31 12.27
CA TRP A 1 -16.50 -0.65 12.43
C TRP A 1 -17.63 -1.48 11.78
N GLY A 2 -17.38 -2.18 10.68
CA GLY A 2 -18.34 -3.05 9.99
C GLY A 2 -19.49 -2.32 9.31
N ASP A 3 -20.53 -3.08 8.97
CA ASP A 3 -21.71 -2.59 8.22
C ASP A 3 -22.68 -1.78 9.09
N ASP A 4 -22.63 -1.93 10.42
CA ASP A 4 -23.63 -1.37 11.33
C ASP A 4 -23.70 0.16 11.33
N TRP A 5 -22.57 0.83 11.10
CA TRP A 5 -22.50 2.29 11.10
C TRP A 5 -23.07 2.90 9.82
N PRO A 6 -22.63 2.49 8.62
CA PRO A 6 -23.20 2.98 7.38
C PRO A 6 -24.69 2.72 7.27
N ASN A 7 -25.14 1.54 7.72
CA ASN A 7 -26.54 1.14 7.64
C ASN A 7 -27.49 1.98 8.51
N LYS A 8 -26.97 2.82 9.40
CA LYS A 8 -27.78 3.79 10.18
C LYS A 8 -28.11 5.05 9.38
N HIS A 9 -27.54 5.24 8.20
CA HIS A 9 -27.66 6.44 7.41
C HIS A 9 -28.27 6.15 6.04
N ASP A 10 -29.06 7.10 5.53
CA ASP A 10 -29.51 7.06 4.15
C ASP A 10 -28.38 7.53 3.23
N LEU A 11 -27.79 6.61 2.50
CA LEU A 11 -26.74 6.85 1.52
C LEU A 11 -27.26 6.87 0.07
N SER A 12 -28.57 6.94 -0.14
CA SER A 12 -29.22 6.88 -1.45
C SER A 12 -28.83 8.03 -2.39
N SER A 13 -28.44 9.18 -1.82
CA SER A 13 -27.98 10.36 -2.58
C SER A 13 -26.55 10.23 -3.14
N LEU A 14 -25.76 9.27 -2.67
CA LEU A 14 -24.42 9.02 -3.21
C LEU A 14 -24.51 8.54 -4.66
N ARG A 15 -23.67 9.06 -5.52
CA ARG A 15 -23.58 8.73 -6.95
C ARG A 15 -22.22 8.23 -7.36
N LEU A 16 -21.19 8.58 -6.60
CA LEU A 16 -19.78 8.31 -6.87
C LEU A 16 -19.04 8.10 -5.55
N LEU A 17 -18.10 7.19 -5.53
CA LEU A 17 -17.13 7.00 -4.45
C LEU A 17 -15.73 7.27 -4.96
N GLY A 18 -14.81 7.63 -4.07
CA GLY A 18 -13.42 7.87 -4.42
C GLY A 18 -12.46 7.15 -3.48
N SER A 19 -11.28 6.78 -3.99
CA SER A 19 -10.18 6.19 -3.23
C SER A 19 -8.87 6.79 -3.68
N VAL A 20 -8.01 7.16 -2.72
CA VAL A 20 -6.72 7.80 -2.98
C VAL A 20 -5.79 7.70 -1.78
N GLY A 21 -4.49 7.88 -2.01
CA GLY A 21 -3.46 7.99 -0.97
C GLY A 21 -2.64 6.72 -0.76
N GLU A 22 -3.29 5.58 -0.69
CA GLU A 22 -2.67 4.25 -0.65
C GLU A 22 -3.44 3.29 -1.58
N PRO A 23 -2.81 2.21 -2.08
CA PRO A 23 -3.55 1.18 -2.81
C PRO A 23 -4.67 0.61 -1.95
N ILE A 24 -5.89 0.61 -2.47
CA ILE A 24 -7.02 0.03 -1.76
C ILE A 24 -7.00 -1.50 -1.88
N ASN A 25 -7.15 -2.19 -0.74
CA ASN A 25 -7.32 -3.64 -0.73
C ASN A 25 -8.58 -4.05 -1.51
N PRO A 26 -8.54 -5.11 -2.37
CA PRO A 26 -9.70 -5.56 -3.13
C PRO A 26 -10.93 -5.91 -2.28
N GLU A 27 -10.74 -6.49 -1.08
CA GLU A 27 -11.84 -6.80 -0.15
C GLU A 27 -12.45 -5.50 0.40
N ALA A 28 -11.62 -4.53 0.80
CA ALA A 28 -12.07 -3.22 1.24
C ALA A 28 -12.79 -2.47 0.12
N TRP A 29 -12.29 -2.57 -1.12
CA TRP A 29 -12.93 -2.01 -2.31
C TRP A 29 -14.32 -2.61 -2.53
N THR A 30 -14.43 -3.94 -2.45
CA THR A 30 -15.69 -4.68 -2.63
C THR A 30 -16.69 -4.32 -1.52
N TRP A 31 -16.24 -4.25 -0.27
CA TRP A 31 -17.05 -3.78 0.84
C TRP A 31 -17.53 -2.35 0.62
N TYR A 32 -16.64 -1.44 0.24
CA TYR A 32 -16.92 -0.02 0.00
C TYR A 32 -17.96 0.15 -1.11
N HIS A 33 -17.81 -0.59 -2.22
CA HIS A 33 -18.77 -0.61 -3.31
C HIS A 33 -20.15 -1.11 -2.86
N ARG A 34 -20.19 -2.23 -2.14
CA ARG A 34 -21.43 -2.89 -1.72
C ARG A 34 -22.14 -2.09 -0.63
N VAL A 35 -21.43 -1.73 0.46
CA VAL A 35 -22.05 -1.17 1.67
C VAL A 35 -22.25 0.32 1.54
N ILE A 36 -21.24 1.07 1.18
CA ILE A 36 -21.33 2.53 1.07
C ILE A 36 -21.97 2.93 -0.26
N GLY A 37 -21.58 2.30 -1.34
CA GLY A 37 -22.06 2.58 -2.69
C GLY A 37 -23.41 1.95 -3.03
N GLY A 38 -23.93 1.07 -2.17
CA GLY A 38 -25.18 0.32 -2.40
C GLY A 38 -25.13 -0.54 -3.68
N GLY A 39 -23.95 -0.98 -4.12
CA GLY A 39 -23.73 -1.75 -5.34
C GLY A 39 -23.94 -0.96 -6.64
N ARG A 40 -24.26 0.35 -6.56
CA ARG A 40 -24.58 1.20 -7.73
C ARG A 40 -23.58 2.30 -8.00
N CYS A 41 -22.88 2.79 -6.96
CA CYS A 41 -21.91 3.86 -7.11
C CYS A 41 -20.59 3.32 -7.66
N PRO A 42 -20.08 3.83 -8.79
CA PRO A 42 -18.74 3.48 -9.22
C PRO A 42 -17.71 4.01 -8.22
N ILE A 43 -16.59 3.32 -8.09
CA ILE A 43 -15.44 3.78 -7.32
C ILE A 43 -14.40 4.34 -8.29
N VAL A 44 -14.05 5.61 -8.11
CA VAL A 44 -12.94 6.26 -8.79
C VAL A 44 -11.72 6.10 -7.91
N ASP A 45 -10.90 5.11 -8.21
CA ASP A 45 -9.59 4.95 -7.62
C ASP A 45 -8.58 5.75 -8.43
N THR A 46 -7.59 6.35 -7.77
CA THR A 46 -6.63 7.24 -8.41
C THR A 46 -5.21 6.93 -7.97
N TRP A 47 -4.29 6.92 -8.92
CA TRP A 47 -2.87 6.92 -8.60
C TRP A 47 -2.22 8.22 -9.08
N TRP A 48 -1.46 8.81 -8.18
CA TRP A 48 -0.66 10.01 -8.41
C TRP A 48 0.40 10.16 -7.32
N GLN A 49 1.30 11.08 -7.52
CA GLN A 49 2.32 11.47 -6.54
C GLN A 49 2.31 12.98 -6.40
N THR A 50 2.85 13.51 -5.32
CA THR A 50 3.04 14.95 -5.13
C THR A 50 3.80 15.55 -6.32
N GLU A 51 4.82 14.87 -6.80
CA GLU A 51 5.68 15.25 -7.90
C GLU A 51 5.00 15.16 -9.27
N THR A 52 3.95 14.38 -9.41
CA THR A 52 3.18 14.34 -10.66
C THR A 52 2.22 15.52 -10.82
N GLY A 53 1.83 16.15 -9.69
CA GLY A 53 0.99 17.35 -9.66
C GLY A 53 -0.46 17.14 -10.12
N SER A 54 -0.79 15.97 -10.66
CA SER A 54 -2.14 15.55 -11.05
C SER A 54 -2.27 14.04 -11.08
N ILE A 55 -3.49 13.57 -11.30
CA ILE A 55 -3.82 12.15 -11.42
C ILE A 55 -3.19 11.59 -12.71
N MET A 56 -2.46 10.48 -12.57
CA MET A 56 -1.77 9.80 -13.68
C MET A 56 -2.53 8.56 -14.16
N ALA A 57 -3.22 7.86 -13.27
CA ALA A 57 -4.11 6.75 -13.61
C ALA A 57 -5.40 6.84 -12.80
N THR A 58 -6.52 6.50 -13.40
CA THR A 58 -7.83 6.54 -12.72
C THR A 58 -8.88 5.72 -13.47
N THR A 59 -9.96 5.42 -12.77
CA THR A 59 -11.19 4.90 -13.36
C THR A 59 -12.07 6.07 -13.80
N LEU A 60 -12.56 6.03 -15.04
CA LEU A 60 -13.49 7.02 -15.59
C LEU A 60 -14.89 6.41 -15.68
N PRO A 61 -15.81 6.74 -14.76
CA PRO A 61 -17.18 6.20 -14.76
C PRO A 61 -17.90 6.48 -16.09
N GLY A 62 -18.52 5.45 -16.65
CA GLY A 62 -19.19 5.53 -17.94
C GLY A 62 -18.27 5.35 -19.16
N ALA A 63 -16.94 5.43 -18.99
CA ALA A 63 -15.98 5.23 -20.07
C ALA A 63 -15.17 3.93 -19.92
N CYS A 64 -14.92 3.49 -18.68
CA CYS A 64 -14.23 2.22 -18.40
C CYS A 64 -14.84 1.52 -17.19
N TYR A 65 -14.58 0.22 -17.07
CA TYR A 65 -14.99 -0.57 -15.91
C TYR A 65 -14.11 -0.26 -14.70
N SER A 66 -14.65 -0.50 -13.49
CA SER A 66 -13.85 -0.54 -12.26
C SER A 66 -13.46 -1.97 -11.97
N LYS A 67 -12.20 -2.20 -11.60
CA LYS A 67 -11.71 -3.52 -11.15
C LYS A 67 -11.22 -3.37 -9.70
N PRO A 68 -11.61 -4.27 -8.77
CA PRO A 68 -11.22 -4.17 -7.37
C PRO A 68 -9.70 -4.02 -7.17
N GLY A 69 -9.29 -2.99 -6.41
CA GLY A 69 -7.89 -2.68 -6.14
C GLY A 69 -7.08 -2.08 -7.28
N SER A 70 -7.69 -1.91 -8.47
CA SER A 70 -7.02 -1.25 -9.60
C SER A 70 -7.22 0.25 -9.56
N CYS A 71 -6.15 1.01 -9.79
CA CYS A 71 -6.23 2.46 -10.00
C CYS A 71 -6.69 2.84 -11.43
N GLY A 72 -7.21 1.89 -12.19
CA GLY A 72 -7.79 2.15 -13.51
C GLY A 72 -6.78 2.18 -14.65
N LEU A 73 -7.04 3.03 -15.61
CA LEU A 73 -6.26 3.22 -16.83
C LEU A 73 -5.42 4.50 -16.76
N PRO A 74 -4.32 4.61 -17.53
CA PRO A 74 -3.59 5.87 -17.67
C PRO A 74 -4.51 7.02 -18.09
N MET A 75 -4.32 8.19 -17.48
CA MET A 75 -5.03 9.41 -17.90
C MET A 75 -4.62 9.81 -19.31
N PHE A 76 -5.51 10.54 -19.99
CA PHE A 76 -5.26 11.05 -21.33
C PHE A 76 -3.96 11.87 -21.39
N GLY A 77 -3.06 11.49 -22.29
CA GLY A 77 -1.77 12.14 -22.47
C GLY A 77 -0.67 11.66 -21.51
N VAL A 78 -0.97 10.71 -20.60
CA VAL A 78 0.01 10.08 -19.71
C VAL A 78 0.43 8.73 -20.27
N ASP A 79 1.72 8.53 -20.48
CA ASP A 79 2.30 7.30 -21.04
C ASP A 79 2.94 6.47 -19.91
N LEU A 80 2.11 5.70 -19.20
CA LEU A 80 2.53 4.79 -18.13
C LEU A 80 2.98 3.44 -18.68
N ALA A 81 3.99 2.85 -18.06
CA ALA A 81 4.41 1.47 -18.34
C ALA A 81 4.87 0.77 -17.08
N VAL A 82 4.70 -0.56 -17.06
CA VAL A 82 5.32 -1.45 -16.08
C VAL A 82 6.50 -2.13 -16.75
N VAL A 83 7.70 -1.96 -16.19
CA VAL A 83 8.94 -2.42 -16.79
C VAL A 83 9.79 -3.24 -15.82
N LYS A 84 10.64 -4.10 -16.39
CA LYS A 84 11.64 -4.89 -15.64
C LYS A 84 12.82 -4.00 -15.19
N ASP A 85 13.78 -4.59 -14.50
CA ASP A 85 14.93 -3.86 -13.95
C ASP A 85 15.76 -3.14 -15.01
N HIS A 86 15.80 -3.66 -16.23
CA HIS A 86 16.56 -3.08 -17.35
C HIS A 86 15.71 -2.31 -18.36
N GLY A 87 14.43 -2.05 -18.03
CA GLY A 87 13.54 -1.21 -18.84
C GLY A 87 12.69 -1.95 -19.87
N GLU A 88 12.83 -3.28 -20.02
CA GLU A 88 11.96 -4.06 -20.89
C GLU A 88 10.53 -4.09 -20.34
N PRO A 89 9.50 -4.02 -21.20
CA PRO A 89 8.11 -4.15 -20.77
C PRO A 89 7.84 -5.47 -20.05
N CYS A 90 7.06 -5.43 -18.98
CA CYS A 90 6.52 -6.64 -18.35
C CYS A 90 5.39 -7.25 -19.19
N ALA A 91 5.24 -8.57 -19.12
CA ALA A 91 4.07 -9.25 -19.69
C ALA A 91 2.80 -8.89 -18.88
N PRO A 92 1.60 -9.02 -19.46
CA PRO A 92 0.35 -8.83 -18.74
C PRO A 92 0.30 -9.70 -17.47
N GLY A 93 0.02 -9.06 -16.32
CA GLY A 93 -0.01 -9.71 -15.01
C GLY A 93 1.36 -9.80 -14.32
N GLU A 94 2.46 -9.63 -15.04
CA GLU A 94 3.82 -9.60 -14.47
C GLU A 94 4.04 -8.31 -13.68
N GLY A 95 4.62 -8.44 -12.47
CA GLY A 95 4.98 -7.30 -11.63
C GLY A 95 6.30 -6.66 -12.05
N GLY A 96 6.39 -5.35 -11.97
CA GLY A 96 7.57 -4.58 -12.32
C GLY A 96 7.57 -3.18 -11.71
N LYS A 97 8.44 -2.34 -12.25
CA LYS A 97 8.58 -0.93 -11.87
C LYS A 97 7.62 -0.07 -12.69
N LEU A 98 6.85 0.77 -12.01
CA LEU A 98 6.01 1.75 -12.69
C LEU A 98 6.84 2.93 -13.14
N VAL A 99 6.75 3.30 -14.41
CA VAL A 99 7.45 4.44 -14.99
C VAL A 99 6.50 5.30 -15.83
N ILE A 100 6.83 6.58 -16.00
CA ILE A 100 6.17 7.49 -16.95
C ILE A 100 7.16 7.76 -18.08
N LYS A 101 6.80 7.36 -19.30
CA LYS A 101 7.74 7.39 -20.45
C LYS A 101 7.88 8.76 -21.10
N ARG A 102 6.99 9.68 -20.84
CA ARG A 102 7.00 11.01 -21.44
C ARG A 102 6.64 12.08 -20.42
N PRO A 103 7.22 13.30 -20.53
CA PRO A 103 6.81 14.42 -19.71
C PRO A 103 5.31 14.72 -19.86
N TRP A 104 4.71 15.23 -18.80
CA TRP A 104 3.30 15.64 -18.74
C TRP A 104 3.18 17.06 -18.17
N PRO A 105 2.07 17.79 -18.43
CA PRO A 105 1.96 19.23 -18.12
C PRO A 105 2.13 19.60 -16.65
N SER A 106 1.68 18.74 -15.72
CA SER A 106 1.70 19.01 -14.28
C SER A 106 2.95 18.48 -13.56
N MET A 107 3.95 17.98 -14.30
CA MET A 107 5.19 17.45 -13.75
C MET A 107 5.90 18.49 -12.88
N ALA A 108 6.35 18.08 -11.68
CA ALA A 108 7.24 18.90 -10.87
C ALA A 108 8.53 19.23 -11.63
N ARG A 109 9.01 20.45 -11.49
CA ARG A 109 10.25 20.90 -12.16
C ARG A 109 11.49 20.60 -11.35
N THR A 110 11.34 20.55 -10.02
CA THR A 110 12.40 20.23 -9.07
C THR A 110 11.81 20.01 -7.67
N LEU A 111 12.66 19.65 -6.71
CA LEU A 111 12.37 19.72 -5.28
C LEU A 111 12.93 21.04 -4.73
N TRP A 112 12.26 21.63 -3.73
CA TRP A 112 12.69 22.88 -3.14
C TRP A 112 14.13 22.80 -2.58
N ASN A 113 15.01 23.62 -3.12
CA ASN A 113 16.45 23.67 -2.79
C ASN A 113 17.20 22.32 -2.90
N ASP A 114 16.71 21.38 -3.74
CA ASP A 114 17.31 20.05 -3.85
C ASP A 114 17.16 19.46 -5.26
N ASP A 115 17.70 20.16 -6.25
CA ASP A 115 17.68 19.77 -7.67
C ASP A 115 18.41 18.43 -7.90
N GLU A 116 19.49 18.20 -7.15
CA GLU A 116 20.26 16.97 -7.29
C GLU A 116 19.45 15.74 -6.85
N ARG A 117 18.71 15.84 -5.76
CA ARG A 117 17.82 14.79 -5.31
C ARG A 117 16.68 14.56 -6.30
N PHE A 118 16.10 15.60 -6.88
CA PHE A 118 15.09 15.46 -7.92
C PHE A 118 15.62 14.66 -9.09
N ALA A 119 16.81 15.01 -9.59
CA ALA A 119 17.44 14.30 -10.69
C ALA A 119 17.79 12.85 -10.31
N SER A 120 18.40 12.62 -9.14
CA SER A 120 18.86 11.29 -8.72
C SER A 120 17.71 10.34 -8.40
N ALA A 121 16.64 10.82 -7.75
CA ALA A 121 15.52 9.99 -7.33
C ALA A 121 14.59 9.57 -8.48
N TYR A 122 14.39 10.47 -9.46
CA TYR A 122 13.34 10.26 -10.46
C TYR A 122 13.84 10.08 -11.90
N TRP A 123 15.05 10.59 -12.24
CA TRP A 123 15.50 10.65 -13.63
C TRP A 123 16.79 9.86 -13.91
N LYS A 124 17.63 9.64 -12.88
CA LYS A 124 18.91 8.90 -13.05
C LYS A 124 18.78 7.42 -12.72
N VAL A 125 17.64 6.98 -12.18
CA VAL A 125 17.42 5.56 -11.82
C VAL A 125 17.24 4.70 -13.06
N MET A 126 16.52 5.20 -14.05
CA MET A 126 16.30 4.55 -15.35
C MET A 126 16.45 5.59 -16.45
N PRO A 127 17.19 5.28 -17.54
CA PRO A 127 17.37 6.21 -18.65
C PRO A 127 16.05 6.58 -19.33
N ASP A 128 15.90 7.85 -19.68
CA ASP A 128 14.84 8.40 -20.54
C ASP A 128 13.40 8.27 -20.01
N VAL A 129 13.21 7.88 -18.75
CA VAL A 129 11.87 7.77 -18.14
C VAL A 129 11.84 8.39 -16.74
N TYR A 130 10.68 8.84 -16.32
CA TYR A 130 10.44 9.21 -14.93
C TYR A 130 10.18 7.94 -14.10
N PHE A 131 11.06 7.71 -13.14
CA PHE A 131 10.97 6.59 -12.21
C PHE A 131 10.09 6.96 -11.01
N THR A 132 8.97 6.29 -10.85
CA THR A 132 8.01 6.62 -9.79
C THR A 132 8.41 6.12 -8.40
N GLY A 133 9.28 5.11 -8.34
CA GLY A 133 9.59 4.39 -7.10
C GLY A 133 8.47 3.45 -6.65
N ASP A 134 7.42 3.28 -7.44
CA ASP A 134 6.31 2.36 -7.18
C ASP A 134 6.45 1.08 -8.00
N GLY A 135 6.10 -0.05 -7.38
CA GLY A 135 5.86 -1.30 -8.06
C GLY A 135 4.43 -1.39 -8.57
N ALA A 136 4.24 -1.99 -9.74
CA ALA A 136 2.91 -2.18 -10.31
C ALA A 136 2.85 -3.45 -11.16
N ARG A 137 1.64 -3.87 -11.49
CA ARG A 137 1.34 -4.81 -12.56
C ARG A 137 0.24 -4.26 -13.45
N GLN A 138 0.23 -4.67 -14.69
CA GLN A 138 -0.79 -4.28 -15.67
C GLN A 138 -1.42 -5.53 -16.24
N ASP A 139 -2.74 -5.57 -16.39
CA ASP A 139 -3.41 -6.70 -17.04
C ASP A 139 -3.48 -6.54 -18.56
N ALA A 140 -4.06 -7.55 -19.24
CA ALA A 140 -4.20 -7.55 -20.69
C ALA A 140 -5.12 -6.44 -21.23
N ASP A 141 -6.02 -5.90 -20.40
CA ASP A 141 -6.91 -4.79 -20.74
C ASP A 141 -6.26 -3.41 -20.48
N GLY A 142 -5.04 -3.39 -19.93
CA GLY A 142 -4.30 -2.16 -19.64
C GLY A 142 -4.55 -1.58 -18.25
N TYR A 143 -5.35 -2.22 -17.40
CA TYR A 143 -5.60 -1.76 -16.03
C TYR A 143 -4.38 -1.95 -15.15
N LEU A 144 -4.14 -0.97 -14.27
CA LEU A 144 -2.98 -0.92 -13.39
C LEU A 144 -3.36 -1.22 -11.94
N TRP A 145 -2.56 -2.06 -11.29
CA TRP A 145 -2.52 -2.26 -9.84
C TRP A 145 -1.18 -1.79 -9.33
N VAL A 146 -1.17 -0.74 -8.54
CA VAL A 146 0.01 -0.31 -7.80
C VAL A 146 0.11 -1.19 -6.56
N VAL A 147 1.25 -1.86 -6.39
CA VAL A 147 1.46 -2.84 -5.31
C VAL A 147 2.26 -2.26 -4.13
N GLY A 148 2.59 -0.97 -4.20
CA GLY A 148 3.30 -0.24 -3.16
C GLY A 148 4.66 0.27 -3.63
N ARG A 149 5.44 0.79 -2.69
CA ARG A 149 6.79 1.31 -2.96
C ARG A 149 7.77 0.17 -3.25
N ILE A 150 8.69 0.37 -4.19
CA ILE A 150 9.73 -0.61 -4.51
C ILE A 150 10.70 -0.81 -3.33
N ASP A 151 10.95 0.25 -2.56
CA ASP A 151 11.75 0.23 -1.34
C ASP A 151 11.03 -0.43 -0.14
N ASP A 152 9.73 -0.69 -0.24
CA ASP A 152 8.94 -1.47 0.71
C ASP A 152 8.78 -2.95 0.29
N VAL A 153 9.34 -3.36 -0.85
CA VAL A 153 9.41 -4.78 -1.22
C VAL A 153 10.39 -5.50 -0.29
N LEU A 154 9.92 -6.55 0.34
CA LEU A 154 10.70 -7.40 1.24
C LEU A 154 11.46 -8.46 0.45
N ASN A 155 12.69 -8.73 0.87
CA ASN A 155 13.48 -9.85 0.36
C ASN A 155 13.66 -10.89 1.46
N VAL A 156 12.72 -11.83 1.54
CA VAL A 156 12.70 -12.88 2.55
C VAL A 156 13.18 -14.19 1.92
N SER A 157 14.34 -14.69 2.34
CA SER A 157 14.91 -15.96 1.83
C SER A 157 14.99 -16.02 0.30
N GLY A 158 15.32 -14.90 -0.37
CA GLY A 158 15.40 -14.81 -1.81
C GLY A 158 14.07 -14.56 -2.55
N HIS A 159 12.95 -14.55 -1.84
CA HIS A 159 11.64 -14.19 -2.40
C HIS A 159 11.38 -12.69 -2.23
N ARG A 160 10.98 -12.04 -3.32
CA ARG A 160 10.55 -10.63 -3.30
C ARG A 160 9.04 -10.59 -3.07
N ILE A 161 8.62 -10.01 -1.95
CA ILE A 161 7.23 -9.94 -1.52
C ILE A 161 6.87 -8.47 -1.29
N GLY A 162 5.79 -8.01 -1.93
CA GLY A 162 5.23 -6.69 -1.65
C GLY A 162 4.57 -6.63 -0.27
N THR A 163 4.86 -5.59 0.52
CA THR A 163 4.19 -5.39 1.82
C THR A 163 2.68 -5.35 1.68
N ALA A 164 2.18 -4.71 0.63
CA ALA A 164 0.74 -4.62 0.35
C ALA A 164 0.07 -5.98 0.11
N GLU A 165 0.78 -6.96 -0.46
CA GLU A 165 0.26 -8.32 -0.65
C GLU A 165 0.07 -9.03 0.69
N ILE A 166 1.04 -8.90 1.60
CA ILE A 166 0.97 -9.45 2.95
C ILE A 166 -0.14 -8.78 3.76
N GLU A 167 -0.20 -7.46 3.70
CA GLU A 167 -1.23 -6.64 4.37
C GLU A 167 -2.62 -7.01 3.86
N SER A 168 -2.78 -7.22 2.56
CA SER A 168 -4.02 -7.67 1.93
C SER A 168 -4.45 -9.05 2.44
N ALA A 169 -3.53 -10.01 2.48
CA ALA A 169 -3.81 -11.32 3.04
C ALA A 169 -4.21 -11.24 4.52
N LEU A 170 -3.52 -10.43 5.33
CA LEU A 170 -3.89 -10.25 6.73
C LEU A 170 -5.29 -9.65 6.90
N VAL A 171 -5.63 -8.61 6.14
CA VAL A 171 -6.93 -7.92 6.24
C VAL A 171 -8.08 -8.82 5.76
N SER A 172 -7.84 -9.80 4.89
CA SER A 172 -8.86 -10.80 4.52
C SER A 172 -9.20 -11.77 5.66
N HIS A 173 -8.36 -11.84 6.71
CA HIS A 173 -8.67 -12.65 7.89
C HIS A 173 -9.81 -12.04 8.72
N PRO A 174 -10.81 -12.82 9.18
CA PRO A 174 -12.01 -12.31 9.85
C PRO A 174 -11.76 -11.43 11.07
N GLN A 175 -10.65 -11.66 11.79
CA GLN A 175 -10.32 -10.96 13.02
C GLN A 175 -9.49 -9.69 12.82
N VAL A 176 -8.95 -9.43 11.63
CA VAL A 176 -8.06 -8.31 11.36
C VAL A 176 -8.84 -7.09 10.89
N ALA A 177 -8.59 -5.95 11.52
CA ALA A 177 -9.11 -4.65 11.09
C ALA A 177 -8.11 -3.94 10.16
N GLU A 178 -6.83 -3.87 10.58
CA GLU A 178 -5.75 -3.26 9.80
C GLU A 178 -4.46 -4.03 10.00
N ALA A 179 -3.56 -3.96 9.03
CA ALA A 179 -2.24 -4.56 9.12
C ALA A 179 -1.20 -3.71 8.40
N ALA A 180 0.03 -3.75 8.89
CA ALA A 180 1.20 -3.20 8.23
C ALA A 180 2.35 -4.20 8.28
N ALA A 181 3.04 -4.38 7.15
CA ALA A 181 4.16 -5.28 7.02
C ALA A 181 5.46 -4.49 6.82
N VAL A 182 6.52 -4.91 7.50
CA VAL A 182 7.85 -4.32 7.36
C VAL A 182 8.93 -5.40 7.43
N GLY A 183 10.08 -5.11 6.82
CA GLY A 183 11.28 -5.94 6.96
C GLY A 183 12.16 -5.46 8.11
N ARG A 184 12.69 -6.41 8.86
CA ARG A 184 13.79 -6.22 9.80
C ARG A 184 15.04 -6.92 9.24
N PRO A 185 16.24 -6.34 9.35
CA PRO A 185 17.47 -7.07 8.97
C PRO A 185 17.56 -8.43 9.68
N ASP A 186 17.96 -9.44 8.93
CA ASP A 186 18.15 -10.83 9.44
C ASP A 186 19.36 -11.46 8.75
N ASP A 187 20.29 -11.99 9.54
CA ASP A 187 21.59 -12.48 9.04
C ASP A 187 21.45 -13.73 8.15
N LEU A 188 20.38 -14.53 8.33
CA LEU A 188 20.15 -15.76 7.58
C LEU A 188 19.26 -15.56 6.35
N LYS A 189 18.19 -14.76 6.51
CA LYS A 189 17.15 -14.57 5.51
C LYS A 189 17.35 -13.29 4.66
N GLY A 190 18.32 -12.44 5.03
CA GLY A 190 18.45 -11.08 4.53
C GLY A 190 17.47 -10.13 5.21
N GLN A 191 16.19 -10.47 5.22
CA GLN A 191 15.15 -9.76 5.96
C GLN A 191 14.20 -10.75 6.63
N ALA A 192 13.84 -10.46 7.89
CA ALA A 192 12.74 -11.10 8.60
C ALA A 192 11.46 -10.27 8.44
N LEU A 193 10.36 -10.94 8.16
CA LEU A 193 9.05 -10.30 8.02
C LEU A 193 8.43 -10.04 9.39
N VAL A 194 8.19 -8.77 9.70
CA VAL A 194 7.46 -8.35 10.90
C VAL A 194 6.14 -7.71 10.48
N VAL A 195 5.04 -8.15 11.08
CA VAL A 195 3.72 -7.57 10.83
C VAL A 195 3.13 -6.97 12.10
N PHE A 196 2.55 -5.78 11.96
CA PHE A 196 1.78 -5.10 12.99
C PHE A 196 0.30 -5.23 12.64
N VAL A 197 -0.50 -5.69 13.59
CA VAL A 197 -1.90 -6.05 13.34
C VAL A 197 -2.81 -5.39 14.37
N THR A 198 -3.81 -4.67 13.88
CA THR A 198 -4.93 -4.19 14.69
C THR A 198 -6.09 -5.15 14.51
N LEU A 199 -6.59 -5.70 15.60
CA LEU A 199 -7.73 -6.61 15.59
C LEU A 199 -9.06 -5.83 15.57
N LYS A 200 -10.11 -6.46 15.06
CA LYS A 200 -11.48 -5.90 15.10
C LYS A 200 -11.93 -5.74 16.55
N GLY A 201 -12.78 -4.74 16.81
CA GLY A 201 -13.16 -4.33 18.16
C GLY A 201 -13.58 -5.48 19.09
N GLY A 202 -13.08 -5.44 20.32
CA GLY A 202 -13.35 -6.44 21.35
C GLY A 202 -12.52 -7.71 21.30
N GLN A 203 -11.62 -7.85 20.32
CA GLN A 203 -10.73 -9.00 20.21
C GLN A 203 -9.36 -8.69 20.82
N VAL A 204 -8.76 -9.69 21.46
CA VAL A 204 -7.47 -9.58 22.11
C VAL A 204 -6.46 -10.49 21.41
N GLY A 205 -5.26 -9.99 21.22
CA GLY A 205 -4.15 -10.77 20.65
C GLY A 205 -3.78 -11.94 21.56
N SER A 206 -3.64 -13.14 20.98
CA SER A 206 -3.21 -14.34 21.68
C SER A 206 -2.27 -15.17 20.82
N PRO A 207 -1.54 -16.15 21.41
CA PRO A 207 -0.72 -17.09 20.64
C PRO A 207 -1.51 -17.85 19.57
N GLU A 208 -2.77 -18.20 19.85
CA GLU A 208 -3.66 -18.90 18.91
C GLU A 208 -4.00 -18.01 17.73
N VAL A 209 -4.29 -16.71 17.97
CA VAL A 209 -4.53 -15.73 16.90
C VAL A 209 -3.27 -15.53 16.06
N LYS A 210 -2.06 -15.43 16.68
CA LYS A 210 -0.79 -15.35 15.92
C LYS A 210 -0.61 -16.58 15.02
N THR A 211 -0.90 -17.78 15.52
CA THR A 211 -0.81 -19.02 14.74
C THR A 211 -1.79 -19.00 13.57
N SER A 212 -3.04 -18.65 13.81
CA SER A 212 -4.08 -18.54 12.78
C SER A 212 -3.72 -17.55 11.67
N LEU A 213 -3.19 -16.38 12.04
CA LEU A 213 -2.74 -15.37 11.06
C LEU A 213 -1.56 -15.87 10.23
N GLY A 214 -0.59 -16.52 10.86
CA GLY A 214 0.56 -17.11 10.16
C GLY A 214 0.16 -18.22 9.18
N GLU A 215 -0.81 -19.06 9.55
CA GLU A 215 -1.36 -20.11 8.68
C GLU A 215 -2.19 -19.51 7.54
N HIS A 216 -2.95 -18.46 7.81
CA HIS A 216 -3.72 -17.76 6.80
C HIS A 216 -2.82 -17.16 5.72
N ILE A 217 -1.77 -16.43 6.09
CA ILE A 217 -0.78 -15.90 5.13
C ILE A 217 -0.11 -17.02 4.35
N ALA A 218 0.28 -18.11 5.03
CA ALA A 218 0.91 -19.25 4.36
C ALA A 218 -0.01 -19.94 3.35
N LYS A 219 -1.31 -19.89 3.56
CA LYS A 219 -2.34 -20.41 2.64
C LYS A 219 -2.56 -19.46 1.45
N GLU A 220 -2.69 -18.16 1.70
CA GLU A 220 -3.03 -17.16 0.68
C GLU A 220 -1.84 -16.84 -0.25
N ILE A 221 -0.63 -16.76 0.29
CA ILE A 221 0.58 -16.34 -0.45
C ILE A 221 1.57 -17.49 -0.61
N GLY A 222 1.81 -18.22 0.47
CA GLY A 222 2.79 -19.30 0.51
C GLY A 222 3.58 -19.35 1.81
N LYS A 223 4.16 -20.51 2.12
CA LYS A 223 4.88 -20.74 3.40
C LYS A 223 6.06 -19.80 3.62
N PHE A 224 6.68 -19.31 2.55
CA PHE A 224 7.81 -18.37 2.59
C PHE A 224 7.42 -16.98 3.08
N ALA A 225 6.13 -16.62 2.97
CA ALA A 225 5.57 -15.34 3.42
C ALA A 225 5.09 -15.37 4.88
N ARG A 226 5.28 -16.48 5.60
CA ARG A 226 4.89 -16.56 7.01
C ARG A 226 5.70 -15.56 7.84
N PRO A 227 5.04 -14.67 8.61
CA PRO A 227 5.74 -13.69 9.43
C PRO A 227 6.65 -14.32 10.47
N ASP A 228 7.83 -13.74 10.65
CA ASP A 228 8.76 -14.08 11.73
C ASP A 228 8.28 -13.52 13.07
N ALA A 229 7.59 -12.38 13.04
CA ALA A 229 6.95 -11.80 14.21
C ALA A 229 5.60 -11.16 13.85
N ILE A 230 4.62 -11.36 14.73
CA ILE A 230 3.31 -10.71 14.69
C ILE A 230 3.16 -9.92 15.97
N ARG A 231 3.04 -8.60 15.84
CA ARG A 231 2.82 -7.65 16.95
C ARG A 231 1.40 -7.11 16.87
N PHE A 232 0.64 -7.24 17.94
CA PHE A 232 -0.67 -6.64 18.04
C PHE A 232 -0.55 -5.19 18.51
N THR A 233 -1.38 -4.31 17.99
CA THR A 233 -1.42 -2.90 18.36
C THR A 233 -2.84 -2.37 18.27
N ASP A 234 -3.18 -1.39 19.11
CA ASP A 234 -4.49 -0.72 19.09
C ASP A 234 -4.66 0.13 17.82
N ALA A 235 -3.59 0.71 17.30
CA ALA A 235 -3.59 1.52 16.10
C ALA A 235 -2.23 1.48 15.40
N LEU A 236 -2.22 1.70 14.08
CA LEU A 236 -1.01 1.89 13.30
C LEU A 236 -0.62 3.38 13.26
N PRO A 237 0.70 3.71 13.24
CA PRO A 237 1.15 5.09 13.11
C PRO A 237 0.81 5.62 11.72
N LYS A 238 -0.01 6.66 11.66
CA LYS A 238 -0.50 7.27 10.42
C LYS A 238 -0.18 8.76 10.36
N THR A 239 -0.02 9.26 9.15
CA THR A 239 -0.06 10.70 8.90
C THR A 239 -1.48 11.22 9.08
N ARG A 240 -1.66 12.54 9.18
CA ARG A 240 -2.98 13.20 9.20
C ARG A 240 -3.83 12.92 7.96
N SER A 241 -3.22 12.48 6.85
CA SER A 241 -3.93 12.03 5.65
C SER A 241 -4.28 10.54 5.65
N GLY A 242 -3.99 9.80 6.74
CA GLY A 242 -4.30 8.38 6.91
C GLY A 242 -3.24 7.42 6.36
N LYS A 243 -2.12 7.92 5.82
CA LYS A 243 -1.04 7.10 5.28
C LYS A 243 -0.21 6.45 6.39
N ILE A 244 -0.02 5.11 6.32
CA ILE A 244 0.80 4.37 7.30
C ILE A 244 2.27 4.80 7.21
N MET A 245 2.86 5.15 8.36
CA MET A 245 4.25 5.56 8.47
C MET A 245 5.18 4.33 8.66
N ARG A 246 5.34 3.52 7.60
CA ARG A 246 6.12 2.27 7.64
C ARG A 246 7.57 2.48 8.08
N ARG A 247 8.14 3.65 7.83
CA ARG A 247 9.48 3.99 8.32
C ARG A 247 9.58 3.85 9.84
N LEU A 248 8.60 4.37 10.57
CA LEU A 248 8.58 4.26 12.04
C LEU A 248 8.40 2.81 12.51
N LEU A 249 7.55 2.04 11.81
CA LEU A 249 7.38 0.61 12.10
C LEU A 249 8.65 -0.19 11.82
N LYS A 250 9.44 0.14 10.80
CA LYS A 250 10.76 -0.48 10.52
C LYS A 250 11.73 -0.23 11.69
N GLU A 251 11.78 1.00 12.21
CA GLU A 251 12.62 1.35 13.35
C GLU A 251 12.20 0.57 14.62
N VAL A 252 10.90 0.50 14.90
CA VAL A 252 10.36 -0.29 16.01
C VAL A 252 10.64 -1.79 15.83
N ALA A 253 10.46 -2.32 14.62
CA ALA A 253 10.76 -3.72 14.31
C ALA A 253 12.23 -4.07 14.51
N ALA A 254 13.14 -3.10 14.29
CA ALA A 254 14.57 -3.23 14.52
C ALA A 254 14.99 -3.04 15.99
N GLY A 255 14.03 -2.84 16.94
CA GLY A 255 14.30 -2.68 18.37
C GLY A 255 14.61 -1.23 18.81
N ALA A 256 14.26 -0.24 18.01
CA ALA A 256 14.41 1.15 18.42
C ALA A 256 13.42 1.51 19.54
N LYS A 257 13.93 1.89 20.73
CA LYS A 257 13.10 2.31 21.87
C LYS A 257 12.40 3.66 21.65
N ALA A 258 12.93 4.49 20.76
CA ALA A 258 12.32 5.74 20.32
C ALA A 258 12.64 5.91 18.83
N PRO A 259 11.66 5.90 17.96
CA PRO A 259 11.87 6.16 16.53
C PRO A 259 12.53 7.53 16.32
N GLN A 260 13.64 7.55 15.59
CA GLN A 260 14.42 8.76 15.30
C GLN A 260 14.06 9.27 13.91
N GLY A 261 13.06 10.03 13.77
CA GLY A 261 12.75 10.61 12.49
C GLY A 261 11.72 11.71 12.57
N ASP A 262 11.46 12.38 11.45
CA ASP A 262 10.42 13.39 11.39
C ASP A 262 9.05 12.78 11.71
N THR A 263 8.50 13.17 12.85
CA THR A 263 7.16 12.78 13.32
C THR A 263 6.14 13.92 13.18
N SER A 264 6.52 15.04 12.56
CA SER A 264 5.68 16.25 12.46
C SER A 264 4.35 16.01 11.73
N THR A 265 4.30 15.00 10.88
CA THR A 265 3.08 14.63 10.13
C THR A 265 2.24 13.55 10.81
N LEU A 266 2.70 12.99 11.94
CA LEU A 266 2.00 11.93 12.67
C LEU A 266 0.71 12.48 13.28
N GLU A 267 -0.37 11.71 13.14
CA GLU A 267 -1.69 12.05 13.65
C GLU A 267 -1.72 11.97 15.18
N ASP A 268 -1.16 10.89 15.76
CA ASP A 268 -1.14 10.62 17.20
C ASP A 268 0.23 10.08 17.65
N LEU A 269 0.96 10.87 18.43
CA LEU A 269 2.25 10.49 18.99
C LEU A 269 2.16 9.36 20.04
N SER A 270 1.00 9.17 20.69
CA SER A 270 0.83 8.15 21.72
C SER A 270 0.95 6.72 21.17
N VAL A 271 0.62 6.54 19.88
CA VAL A 271 0.75 5.26 19.19
C VAL A 271 2.19 4.75 19.19
N LEU A 272 3.17 5.64 19.00
CA LEU A 272 4.59 5.25 19.00
C LEU A 272 5.07 4.80 20.38
N ALA A 273 4.62 5.48 21.42
CA ALA A 273 5.00 5.11 22.80
C ALA A 273 4.49 3.71 23.16
N LYS A 274 3.27 3.38 22.75
CA LYS A 274 2.69 2.04 22.94
C LYS A 274 3.43 0.96 22.14
N LEU A 275 3.70 1.21 20.85
CA LEU A 275 4.42 0.28 19.98
C LEU A 275 5.83 -0.06 20.48
N SER A 276 6.48 0.89 21.17
CA SER A 276 7.82 0.71 21.73
C SER A 276 7.82 0.00 23.10
N SER A 277 6.67 -0.02 23.81
CA SER A 277 6.52 -0.66 25.12
C SER A 277 6.09 -2.13 25.04
N ASP A 278 5.54 -2.58 23.92
CA ASP A 278 5.05 -3.97 23.72
C ASP A 278 6.17 -4.94 23.29
N GLU A 279 7.39 -4.79 23.86
CA GLU A 279 8.45 -5.79 23.76
C GLU A 279 8.29 -6.83 24.90
N GLU A 280 7.35 -7.78 24.74
CA GLU A 280 7.42 -9.11 25.40
C GLU A 280 6.69 -10.18 24.58
#